data_d09bdb76764d0e23a0e19bf968c07f16
#
_entry.id   d09bdb76764d0e23a0e19bf968c07f16
#
_cell.length_a   1.000
_cell.length_b   1.000
_cell.length_c   1.000
_cell.angle_alpha   90.00
_cell.angle_beta   90.00
_cell.angle_gamma   90.00
#
_symmetry.space_group_name_H-M   'P 1'
#
loop_
_entity.id
_entity.type
_entity.pdbx_description
1 polymer ?
#
loop_
_entity_poly.entity_id
_entity_poly.type
_entity_poly.pdbx_seq_one_letter_code
_entity_poly.pdbx_strand_id
1 'polypeptide(L)'
;MRTAILKGAVDQGFFQYQGSLNHDALPAARNISLFFKVHDAELAFQPGWPHVSKVNGEVFVEESGVRILASKGQLLDTKVKDVYVNIPHAPAGKDSHLLITGGFAGGLGDGLKILQDAPIGTGSTFAGWKGEGDLQGKLDLDIPLAKGTEPKIVVDFKTDKARLQLAEPTLDLTQLKGDFRFDSAKGLSGQNISAKAFDRPITAQILADGKPGSLSTRVIAKGQVTVKRLTDWLKISQPLPVSGDIPYQLQVTLDGADSQLMVSSTMKGVAVDLPAPFGMPASQGRDSVFRMTLQGAERRYWFSYGELASFTFAAPADKFNDGRGELFLGNGDAVLPAAKGLRIRGVLSELDIDPWKKLVDRYAGNDPGGSAKQLLSGADFKVGKLTGFGTQFDQVTLQLDRKPTAWGLQLDSQQAKGTVNLPDAKGAPIAINLQYVKLPAVDPTVQADENAPDPLADIDPKEIPALDIAINQLFQGPDLVGAWSLKIRPTAKGLAFNNLDLGLKGMQLKGAGGWEGAPGASSSWYRGRLDGKNIADVL
;
A
#
# COMPACT_ATOMS: atom_id res chain seq x y z
N MET A 1 -1.80 -7.43 50.65
CA MET A 1 -0.67 -6.58 51.12
C MET A 1 0.60 -7.35 51.50
N ARG A 2 0.55 -8.49 52.20
CA ARG A 2 1.78 -9.22 52.57
C ARG A 2 2.66 -9.69 51.42
N THR A 3 2.15 -9.84 50.23
CA THR A 3 2.87 -10.27 49.00
C THR A 3 3.38 -9.13 48.15
N ALA A 4 3.02 -7.88 48.43
CA ALA A 4 3.39 -6.72 47.63
C ALA A 4 4.76 -6.13 48.04
N ILE A 5 5.19 -6.33 49.25
CA ILE A 5 6.50 -5.86 49.76
C ILE A 5 7.44 -7.06 49.75
N LEU A 6 8.46 -7.03 48.92
CA LEU A 6 9.43 -8.12 48.75
C LEU A 6 10.62 -7.96 49.67
N LYS A 7 11.12 -6.74 49.85
CA LYS A 7 12.22 -6.38 50.78
C LYS A 7 12.19 -4.89 51.10
N GLY A 8 13.01 -4.45 51.98
CA GLY A 8 13.20 -3.07 52.42
C GLY A 8 13.67 -2.99 53.87
N ALA A 9 14.24 -1.86 54.25
CA ALA A 9 14.61 -1.57 55.62
C ALA A 9 13.79 -0.40 56.15
N VAL A 10 13.51 -0.45 57.44
CA VAL A 10 12.81 0.61 58.19
C VAL A 10 13.84 1.34 59.06
N ASP A 11 14.06 2.62 58.81
CA ASP A 11 14.97 3.45 59.58
C ASP A 11 14.33 3.90 60.88
N GLN A 12 13.04 4.27 60.81
CA GLN A 12 12.26 4.77 61.95
C GLN A 12 10.83 4.28 61.82
N GLY A 13 10.21 3.98 62.94
CA GLY A 13 8.80 3.66 63.04
C GLY A 13 8.21 4.28 64.28
N PHE A 14 7.04 4.90 64.13
CA PHE A 14 6.28 5.43 65.28
C PHE A 14 4.88 4.84 65.26
N PHE A 15 4.39 4.48 66.41
CA PHE A 15 3.03 4.03 66.65
C PHE A 15 2.41 4.94 67.73
N GLN A 16 1.26 5.44 67.41
CA GLN A 16 0.46 6.21 68.38
C GLN A 16 -0.94 5.60 68.43
N TYR A 17 -1.39 5.37 69.65
CA TYR A 17 -2.75 4.97 69.95
C TYR A 17 -3.36 6.01 70.91
N GLN A 18 -4.56 6.45 70.60
CA GLN A 18 -5.34 7.40 71.39
C GLN A 18 -6.77 6.91 71.51
N GLY A 19 -7.31 6.79 72.69
CA GLY A 19 -8.72 6.46 72.89
C GLY A 19 -8.97 5.32 73.88
N SER A 20 -10.15 4.73 73.82
CA SER A 20 -10.60 3.69 74.73
C SER A 20 -9.90 2.36 74.51
N LEU A 21 -9.39 1.73 75.52
CA LEU A 21 -8.85 0.35 75.51
C LEU A 21 -9.96 -0.70 75.60
N ASN A 22 -11.22 -0.30 75.81
CA ASN A 22 -12.33 -1.22 75.91
C ASN A 22 -12.58 -1.88 74.57
N HIS A 23 -12.66 -3.20 74.57
CA HIS A 23 -12.90 -3.99 73.35
C HIS A 23 -14.22 -3.60 72.67
N ASP A 24 -15.24 -3.25 73.41
CA ASP A 24 -16.58 -2.90 72.93
C ASP A 24 -16.77 -1.42 72.55
N ALA A 25 -15.70 -0.61 72.71
CA ALA A 25 -15.78 0.81 72.31
C ALA A 25 -16.02 0.97 70.83
N LEU A 26 -16.85 1.95 70.42
CA LEU A 26 -17.10 2.30 69.06
C LEU A 26 -15.79 2.62 68.31
N PRO A 27 -15.64 2.29 67.05
CA PRO A 27 -14.46 2.62 66.23
C PRO A 27 -14.04 4.09 66.37
N ALA A 28 -14.99 5.02 66.40
CA ALA A 28 -14.74 6.45 66.53
C ALA A 28 -14.17 6.86 67.92
N ALA A 29 -14.15 5.95 68.91
CA ALA A 29 -13.58 6.19 70.25
C ALA A 29 -12.08 5.85 70.31
N ARG A 30 -11.46 5.47 69.20
CA ARG A 30 -10.02 5.10 69.16
C ARG A 30 -9.43 5.64 67.87
N ASN A 31 -8.18 6.08 67.94
CA ASN A 31 -7.38 6.54 66.82
C ASN A 31 -6.03 5.80 66.85
N ILE A 32 -5.63 5.25 65.69
CA ILE A 32 -4.34 4.60 65.49
C ILE A 32 -3.63 5.37 64.38
N SER A 33 -2.40 5.81 64.71
CA SER A 33 -1.51 6.42 63.71
C SER A 33 -0.19 5.65 63.65
N LEU A 34 0.24 5.30 62.46
CA LEU A 34 1.53 4.65 62.20
C LEU A 34 2.33 5.51 61.24
N PHE A 35 3.61 5.64 61.51
CA PHE A 35 4.59 6.27 60.62
C PHE A 35 5.77 5.35 60.42
N PHE A 36 6.22 5.19 59.21
CA PHE A 36 7.43 4.46 58.86
C PHE A 36 8.26 5.26 57.88
N LYS A 37 9.56 5.38 58.15
CA LYS A 37 10.56 5.84 57.18
C LYS A 37 11.29 4.62 56.65
N VAL A 38 11.20 4.42 55.34
CA VAL A 38 11.70 3.23 54.66
C VAL A 38 12.76 3.58 53.64
N HIS A 39 13.73 2.69 53.43
CA HIS A 39 14.70 2.79 52.34
C HIS A 39 14.93 1.44 51.67
N ASP A 40 15.41 1.50 50.44
CA ASP A 40 15.71 0.37 49.54
C ASP A 40 14.57 -0.67 49.47
N ALA A 41 13.34 -0.20 49.55
CA ALA A 41 12.19 -1.08 49.43
C ALA A 41 12.00 -1.55 47.97
N GLU A 42 11.57 -2.81 47.85
CA GLU A 42 11.17 -3.41 46.58
C GLU A 42 9.71 -3.85 46.68
N LEU A 43 8.94 -3.41 45.67
CA LEU A 43 7.50 -3.58 45.66
C LEU A 43 7.06 -4.33 44.39
N ALA A 44 6.33 -5.43 44.55
CA ALA A 44 5.59 -6.13 43.51
C ALA A 44 4.11 -5.74 43.63
N PHE A 45 3.72 -4.63 43.04
CA PHE A 45 2.39 -4.05 43.25
C PHE A 45 1.28 -4.78 42.49
N GLN A 46 1.61 -5.46 41.36
CA GLN A 46 0.64 -6.23 40.58
C GLN A 46 1.32 -7.36 39.80
N PRO A 47 0.73 -8.57 39.71
CA PRO A 47 1.26 -9.66 38.89
C PRO A 47 1.43 -9.25 37.43
N GLY A 48 2.57 -9.61 36.79
CA GLY A 48 2.88 -9.29 35.41
C GLY A 48 3.45 -7.87 35.17
N TRP A 49 3.53 -7.03 36.20
CA TRP A 49 4.19 -5.74 36.12
C TRP A 49 5.63 -5.82 36.63
N PRO A 50 6.56 -5.00 36.11
CA PRO A 50 7.90 -4.89 36.69
C PRO A 50 7.84 -4.41 38.13
N HIS A 51 8.77 -4.88 38.97
CA HIS A 51 8.86 -4.43 40.36
C HIS A 51 9.40 -3.01 40.44
N VAL A 52 8.89 -2.23 41.39
CA VAL A 52 9.50 -0.96 41.77
C VAL A 52 10.55 -1.23 42.82
N SER A 53 11.79 -0.88 42.57
CA SER A 53 12.95 -1.11 43.44
C SER A 53 13.56 0.20 43.94
N LYS A 54 14.47 0.10 44.94
CA LYS A 54 15.20 1.23 45.51
C LYS A 54 14.30 2.36 45.98
N VAL A 55 13.13 2.01 46.51
CA VAL A 55 12.14 2.97 46.99
C VAL A 55 12.58 3.49 48.34
N ASN A 56 12.69 4.82 48.44
CA ASN A 56 12.88 5.53 49.69
C ASN A 56 11.68 6.44 49.92
N GLY A 57 11.11 6.39 51.12
CA GLY A 57 9.92 7.18 51.40
C GLY A 57 9.42 7.09 52.83
N GLU A 58 8.33 7.79 53.06
CA GLU A 58 7.62 7.88 54.32
C GLU A 58 6.21 7.34 54.15
N VAL A 59 5.77 6.49 55.07
CA VAL A 59 4.45 5.85 55.07
C VAL A 59 3.69 6.32 56.30
N PHE A 60 2.50 6.85 56.10
CA PHE A 60 1.57 7.28 57.13
C PHE A 60 0.31 6.42 57.04
N VAL A 61 -0.08 5.81 58.13
CA VAL A 61 -1.35 5.08 58.23
C VAL A 61 -2.16 5.73 59.33
N GLU A 62 -3.30 6.26 58.97
CA GLU A 62 -4.19 7.01 59.84
C GLU A 62 -5.64 6.56 59.62
N GLU A 63 -6.59 7.01 60.40
CA GLU A 63 -8.01 6.76 60.16
C GLU A 63 -8.49 7.30 58.82
N SER A 64 -7.89 8.39 58.36
CA SER A 64 -8.16 8.99 57.04
C SER A 64 -7.71 8.11 55.84
N GLY A 65 -6.89 7.06 56.13
CA GLY A 65 -6.35 6.17 55.10
C GLY A 65 -4.84 6.00 55.17
N VAL A 66 -4.24 5.61 54.05
CA VAL A 66 -2.79 5.41 53.91
C VAL A 66 -2.23 6.45 52.94
N ARG A 67 -1.17 7.14 53.38
CA ARG A 67 -0.40 8.07 52.56
C ARG A 67 1.05 7.63 52.47
N ILE A 68 1.64 7.69 51.27
CA ILE A 68 3.06 7.38 51.07
C ILE A 68 3.69 8.53 50.28
N LEU A 69 4.80 9.03 50.77
CA LEU A 69 5.63 10.03 50.13
C LEU A 69 6.96 9.36 49.72
N ALA A 70 7.09 8.91 48.50
CA ALA A 70 8.32 8.32 48.02
C ALA A 70 9.17 9.38 47.29
N SER A 71 10.33 9.68 47.84
CA SER A 71 11.26 10.67 47.28
C SER A 71 12.01 10.14 46.08
N LYS A 72 12.25 8.84 46.01
CA LYS A 72 12.90 8.15 44.88
C LYS A 72 12.45 6.70 44.78
N GLY A 73 12.59 6.14 43.59
CA GLY A 73 12.41 4.73 43.29
C GLY A 73 12.92 4.45 41.88
N GLN A 74 12.86 3.20 41.47
CA GLN A 74 13.30 2.76 40.14
C GLN A 74 12.35 1.69 39.62
N LEU A 75 11.87 1.88 38.39
CA LEU A 75 11.08 0.90 37.62
C LEU A 75 11.85 0.55 36.36
N LEU A 76 12.35 -0.68 36.21
CA LEU A 76 13.40 -1.04 35.28
C LEU A 76 14.63 -0.13 35.51
N ASP A 77 15.08 0.62 34.48
CA ASP A 77 16.13 1.63 34.60
C ASP A 77 15.59 3.07 34.77
N THR A 78 14.28 3.23 34.69
CA THR A 78 13.58 4.51 34.83
C THR A 78 13.52 4.93 36.28
N LYS A 79 14.02 6.13 36.58
CA LYS A 79 13.95 6.74 37.91
C LYS A 79 12.58 7.37 38.13
N VAL A 80 11.97 7.09 39.25
CA VAL A 80 10.75 7.77 39.73
C VAL A 80 11.08 8.68 40.89
N LYS A 81 10.41 9.82 40.98
CA LYS A 81 10.64 10.83 41.99
C LYS A 81 9.35 11.53 42.38
N ASP A 82 9.35 12.07 43.59
CA ASP A 82 8.24 12.86 44.12
C ASP A 82 6.91 12.14 43.98
N VAL A 83 6.90 10.83 44.32
CA VAL A 83 5.70 9.98 44.17
C VAL A 83 4.86 10.14 45.44
N TYR A 84 3.63 10.57 45.23
CA TYR A 84 2.59 10.62 46.23
C TYR A 84 1.57 9.51 45.97
N VAL A 85 1.39 8.66 47.01
CA VAL A 85 0.37 7.61 46.98
C VAL A 85 -0.64 7.91 48.10
N ASN A 86 -1.92 7.84 47.77
CA ASN A 86 -3.00 8.03 48.72
C ASN A 86 -4.06 6.93 48.58
N ILE A 87 -4.37 6.27 49.68
CA ILE A 87 -5.49 5.33 49.78
C ILE A 87 -6.45 5.90 50.83
N PRO A 88 -7.37 6.81 50.43
CA PRO A 88 -8.32 7.39 51.35
C PRO A 88 -9.24 6.31 51.91
N HIS A 89 -9.65 6.47 53.19
CA HIS A 89 -10.68 5.62 53.78
C HIS A 89 -11.99 5.80 53.03
N ALA A 90 -12.50 4.71 52.45
CA ALA A 90 -13.75 4.77 51.71
C ALA A 90 -14.96 4.79 52.65
N PRO A 91 -15.97 5.64 52.43
CA PRO A 91 -17.25 5.56 53.12
C PRO A 91 -17.90 4.19 52.97
N ALA A 92 -18.70 3.78 53.93
CA ALA A 92 -19.41 2.50 53.89
C ALA A 92 -20.19 2.33 52.56
N GLY A 93 -19.95 1.21 51.87
CA GLY A 93 -20.58 0.88 50.60
C GLY A 93 -19.96 1.52 49.37
N LYS A 94 -18.82 2.24 49.48
CA LYS A 94 -18.01 2.73 48.36
C LYS A 94 -16.68 1.99 48.28
N ASP A 95 -16.17 1.88 47.05
CA ASP A 95 -14.88 1.24 46.79
C ASP A 95 -13.72 2.13 47.23
N SER A 96 -12.67 1.51 47.74
CA SER A 96 -11.41 2.20 48.02
C SER A 96 -10.62 2.40 46.76
N HIS A 97 -9.97 3.55 46.62
CA HIS A 97 -9.14 3.91 45.49
C HIS A 97 -7.68 4.05 45.91
N LEU A 98 -6.78 3.59 45.07
CA LEU A 98 -5.35 3.83 45.15
C LEU A 98 -4.99 4.96 44.17
N LEU A 99 -4.73 6.14 44.71
CA LEU A 99 -4.36 7.32 43.93
C LEU A 99 -2.84 7.46 43.94
N ILE A 100 -2.23 7.56 42.73
CA ILE A 100 -0.77 7.68 42.62
C ILE A 100 -0.46 8.84 41.67
N THR A 101 0.33 9.80 42.15
CA THR A 101 0.89 10.86 41.31
C THR A 101 2.40 10.89 41.47
N GLY A 102 3.13 11.20 40.38
CA GLY A 102 4.60 11.27 40.49
C GLY A 102 5.27 11.63 39.16
N GLY A 103 6.55 11.94 39.25
CA GLY A 103 7.41 12.20 38.12
C GLY A 103 8.30 10.99 37.79
N PHE A 104 8.69 10.88 36.53
CA PHE A 104 9.65 9.88 36.09
C PHE A 104 10.62 10.43 35.03
N ALA A 105 11.83 9.83 35.01
CA ALA A 105 12.83 10.09 33.97
C ALA A 105 13.61 8.79 33.71
N GLY A 106 13.63 8.38 32.46
CA GLY A 106 14.26 7.12 32.03
C GLY A 106 14.48 7.05 30.53
N GLY A 107 14.63 5.85 30.01
CA GLY A 107 14.79 5.58 28.59
C GLY A 107 13.47 5.29 27.89
N LEU A 108 13.37 5.68 26.61
CA LEU A 108 12.24 5.30 25.75
C LEU A 108 12.10 3.76 25.66
N GLY A 109 13.23 3.04 25.73
CA GLY A 109 13.25 1.57 25.74
C GLY A 109 12.48 0.97 26.93
N ASP A 110 12.60 1.54 28.13
CA ASP A 110 11.84 1.09 29.31
C ASP A 110 10.34 1.30 29.11
N GLY A 111 9.96 2.47 28.59
CA GLY A 111 8.55 2.76 28.28
C GLY A 111 7.96 1.74 27.31
N LEU A 112 8.69 1.42 26.23
CA LEU A 112 8.27 0.39 25.28
C LEU A 112 8.22 -1.00 25.91
N LYS A 113 9.18 -1.35 26.77
CA LYS A 113 9.17 -2.63 27.47
C LYS A 113 7.94 -2.79 28.36
N ILE A 114 7.53 -1.73 29.05
CA ILE A 114 6.28 -1.73 29.81
C ILE A 114 5.09 -1.99 28.90
N LEU A 115 5.01 -1.32 27.72
CA LEU A 115 3.92 -1.50 26.76
C LEU A 115 3.89 -2.91 26.13
N GLN A 116 5.06 -3.57 26.03
CA GLN A 116 5.20 -4.93 25.49
C GLN A 116 4.86 -6.01 26.51
N ASP A 117 5.30 -5.86 27.75
CA ASP A 117 5.32 -6.93 28.76
C ASP A 117 4.17 -6.83 29.76
N ALA A 118 3.68 -5.61 30.07
CA ALA A 118 2.63 -5.42 31.06
C ALA A 118 1.26 -5.91 30.56
N PRO A 119 0.39 -6.41 31.46
CA PRO A 119 -0.91 -6.97 31.09
C PRO A 119 -1.97 -5.89 30.80
N ILE A 120 -1.67 -4.98 29.87
CA ILE A 120 -2.52 -3.86 29.45
C ILE A 120 -3.04 -4.00 28.01
N GLY A 121 -2.83 -5.17 27.39
CA GLY A 121 -3.36 -5.48 26.05
C GLY A 121 -2.61 -4.81 24.87
N THR A 122 -1.49 -4.15 25.11
CA THR A 122 -0.71 -3.40 24.10
C THR A 122 0.45 -4.20 23.51
N GLY A 123 0.77 -5.37 24.06
CA GLY A 123 1.96 -6.17 23.71
C GLY A 123 2.04 -6.50 22.21
N SER A 124 0.94 -6.89 21.59
CA SER A 124 0.91 -7.19 20.16
C SER A 124 1.14 -5.96 19.26
N THR A 125 0.66 -4.79 19.69
CA THR A 125 0.82 -3.53 18.94
C THR A 125 2.26 -3.06 18.92
N PHE A 126 2.96 -3.21 20.05
CA PHE A 126 4.34 -2.74 20.21
C PHE A 126 5.38 -3.85 20.07
N ALA A 127 4.96 -5.07 19.65
CA ALA A 127 5.87 -6.19 19.46
C ALA A 127 7.03 -5.85 18.51
N GLY A 128 8.25 -6.07 18.97
CA GLY A 128 9.46 -5.81 18.20
C GLY A 128 9.85 -4.34 18.00
N TRP A 129 9.08 -3.38 18.52
CA TRP A 129 9.50 -1.97 18.53
C TRP A 129 10.70 -1.78 19.45
N LYS A 130 11.63 -0.91 19.06
CA LYS A 130 12.81 -0.56 19.87
C LYS A 130 12.90 0.95 20.04
N GLY A 131 13.29 1.40 21.21
CA GLY A 131 13.43 2.82 21.53
C GLY A 131 14.75 3.11 22.23
N GLU A 132 15.37 4.21 21.84
CA GLU A 132 16.58 4.74 22.46
C GLU A 132 16.38 6.24 22.73
N GLY A 133 17.07 6.76 23.76
CA GLY A 133 17.00 8.17 24.15
C GLY A 133 16.11 8.40 25.37
N ASP A 134 16.10 9.63 25.84
CA ASP A 134 15.52 10.01 27.11
C ASP A 134 14.00 10.19 27.02
N LEU A 135 13.32 9.74 28.05
CA LEU A 135 11.90 9.93 28.30
C LEU A 135 11.70 10.51 29.69
N GLN A 136 10.91 11.56 29.82
CA GLN A 136 10.56 12.13 31.10
C GLN A 136 9.09 12.54 31.13
N GLY A 137 8.47 12.43 32.31
CA GLY A 137 7.06 12.73 32.39
C GLY A 137 6.48 12.71 33.80
N LYS A 138 5.16 12.74 33.87
CA LYS A 138 4.35 12.64 35.07
C LYS A 138 3.27 11.59 34.87
N LEU A 139 2.92 10.91 35.91
CA LEU A 139 1.81 9.97 35.94
C LEU A 139 0.77 10.40 36.97
N ASP A 140 -0.48 10.09 36.65
CA ASP A 140 -1.64 10.26 37.53
C ASP A 140 -2.53 9.03 37.37
N LEU A 141 -2.59 8.20 38.41
CA LEU A 141 -3.28 6.92 38.41
C LEU A 141 -4.38 6.93 39.48
N ASP A 142 -5.59 6.53 39.09
CA ASP A 142 -6.69 6.24 39.99
C ASP A 142 -7.10 4.77 39.78
N ILE A 143 -6.71 3.93 40.73
CA ILE A 143 -6.87 2.48 40.67
C ILE A 143 -7.93 2.06 41.68
N PRO A 144 -9.16 1.71 41.27
CA PRO A 144 -10.15 1.13 42.16
C PRO A 144 -9.63 -0.20 42.74
N LEU A 145 -9.76 -0.41 44.05
CA LEU A 145 -9.33 -1.65 44.69
C LEU A 145 -10.38 -2.76 44.63
N ALA A 146 -11.58 -2.45 44.09
CA ALA A 146 -12.61 -3.43 43.81
C ALA A 146 -12.29 -4.25 42.55
N LYS A 147 -12.65 -5.53 42.57
CA LYS A 147 -12.45 -6.40 41.42
C LYS A 147 -13.38 -6.01 40.25
N GLY A 148 -12.81 -5.93 39.03
CA GLY A 148 -13.58 -5.74 37.82
C GLY A 148 -13.82 -4.28 37.42
N THR A 149 -13.27 -3.32 38.14
CA THR A 149 -13.31 -1.88 37.76
C THR A 149 -11.99 -1.50 37.08
N GLU A 150 -12.07 -0.86 35.92
CA GLU A 150 -10.89 -0.44 35.17
C GLU A 150 -10.21 0.77 35.79
N PRO A 151 -8.86 0.81 35.85
CA PRO A 151 -8.13 1.95 36.35
C PRO A 151 -8.17 3.13 35.38
N LYS A 152 -8.22 4.35 35.92
CA LYS A 152 -7.97 5.58 35.17
C LYS A 152 -6.47 5.87 35.20
N ILE A 153 -5.86 5.92 34.04
CA ILE A 153 -4.42 6.14 33.85
C ILE A 153 -4.23 7.36 32.98
N VAL A 154 -3.50 8.35 33.47
CA VAL A 154 -3.05 9.50 32.70
C VAL A 154 -1.54 9.61 32.82
N VAL A 155 -0.86 9.65 31.69
CA VAL A 155 0.60 9.80 31.64
C VAL A 155 0.94 10.90 30.65
N ASP A 156 1.52 11.99 31.15
CA ASP A 156 2.10 13.06 30.32
C ASP A 156 3.60 12.82 30.20
N PHE A 157 4.12 12.73 28.99
CA PHE A 157 5.54 12.48 28.78
C PHE A 157 6.09 13.22 27.57
N LYS A 158 7.40 13.45 27.57
CA LYS A 158 8.11 14.10 26.48
C LYS A 158 9.46 13.43 26.22
N THR A 159 9.90 13.56 24.99
CA THR A 159 11.23 13.13 24.56
C THR A 159 11.89 14.21 23.70
N ASP A 160 13.22 14.20 23.67
CA ASP A 160 14.04 15.05 22.79
C ASP A 160 15.20 14.20 22.24
N LYS A 161 15.37 14.20 20.92
CA LYS A 161 16.40 13.43 20.19
C LYS A 161 16.33 11.91 20.36
N ALA A 162 15.16 11.35 20.67
CA ALA A 162 14.99 9.91 20.74
C ALA A 162 15.05 9.25 19.36
N ARG A 163 15.27 7.94 19.37
CA ARG A 163 15.15 7.07 18.20
C ARG A 163 14.09 6.03 18.46
N LEU A 164 13.20 5.84 17.49
CA LEU A 164 12.13 4.85 17.56
C LEU A 164 12.17 3.99 16.30
N GLN A 165 12.37 2.69 16.46
CA GLN A 165 12.34 1.71 15.38
C GLN A 165 11.03 0.93 15.47
N LEU A 166 10.23 1.02 14.41
CA LEU A 166 9.03 0.23 14.20
C LEU A 166 9.41 -1.11 13.56
N ALA A 167 8.76 -2.20 13.97
CA ALA A 167 9.05 -3.53 13.43
C ALA A 167 8.38 -3.79 12.09
N GLU A 168 7.10 -3.48 11.99
CA GLU A 168 6.28 -3.69 10.80
C GLU A 168 5.33 -2.48 10.58
N PRO A 169 5.49 -1.78 9.45
CA PRO A 169 6.62 -1.85 8.51
C PRO A 169 7.92 -1.36 9.17
N THR A 170 9.07 -1.94 8.83
CA THR A 170 10.35 -1.52 9.40
C THR A 170 10.63 -0.05 9.07
N LEU A 171 10.47 0.82 10.05
CA LEU A 171 10.69 2.25 9.89
C LEU A 171 11.54 2.77 11.06
N ASP A 172 12.58 3.50 10.74
CA ASP A 172 13.48 4.13 11.71
C ASP A 172 13.19 5.64 11.79
N LEU A 173 12.70 6.07 12.95
CA LEU A 173 12.48 7.47 13.26
C LEU A 173 13.62 7.95 14.15
N THR A 174 14.41 8.89 13.65
CA THR A 174 15.54 9.47 14.38
C THR A 174 15.25 10.92 14.75
N GLN A 175 15.95 11.43 15.77
CA GLN A 175 15.77 12.79 16.29
C GLN A 175 14.31 13.07 16.69
N LEU A 176 13.63 12.05 17.21
CA LEU A 176 12.25 12.18 17.65
C LEU A 176 12.17 13.14 18.84
N LYS A 177 11.32 14.14 18.71
CA LYS A 177 10.96 15.10 19.74
C LYS A 177 9.45 15.27 19.75
N GLY A 178 8.88 15.45 20.94
CA GLY A 178 7.45 15.69 21.07
C GLY A 178 6.95 15.65 22.50
N ASP A 179 5.74 16.17 22.68
CA ASP A 179 4.97 16.14 23.91
C ASP A 179 3.79 15.18 23.71
N PHE A 180 3.63 14.22 24.62
CA PHE A 180 2.66 13.13 24.51
C PHE A 180 1.81 13.03 25.77
N ARG A 181 0.56 12.62 25.60
CA ARG A 181 -0.35 12.28 26.69
C ARG A 181 -1.08 10.99 26.36
N PHE A 182 -0.99 10.03 27.26
CA PHE A 182 -1.83 8.84 27.28
C PHE A 182 -2.94 9.02 28.30
N ASP A 183 -4.18 8.73 27.92
CA ASP A 183 -5.35 8.71 28.78
C ASP A 183 -6.10 7.40 28.52
N SER A 184 -6.29 6.58 29.56
CA SER A 184 -6.92 5.25 29.40
C SER A 184 -8.36 5.32 28.86
N ALA A 185 -9.04 6.46 28.97
CA ALA A 185 -10.39 6.66 28.47
C ALA A 185 -10.44 7.20 27.03
N LYS A 186 -9.35 7.83 26.53
CA LYS A 186 -9.32 8.53 25.26
C LYS A 186 -8.29 7.97 24.28
N GLY A 187 -7.19 7.38 24.77
CA GLY A 187 -6.06 6.92 23.98
C GLY A 187 -4.86 7.85 24.03
N LEU A 188 -3.95 7.69 23.08
CA LEU A 188 -2.72 8.46 22.94
C LEU A 188 -2.95 9.73 22.13
N SER A 189 -2.49 10.86 22.66
CA SER A 189 -2.37 12.12 21.94
C SER A 189 -0.94 12.64 21.95
N GLY A 190 -0.57 13.50 21.00
CA GLY A 190 0.77 14.07 20.95
C GLY A 190 0.80 15.34 20.11
N GLN A 191 1.64 16.29 20.55
CA GLN A 191 1.80 17.60 19.94
C GLN A 191 3.29 17.93 19.76
N ASN A 192 3.58 18.92 18.91
CA ASN A 192 4.94 19.38 18.64
C ASN A 192 5.89 18.25 18.23
N ILE A 193 5.37 17.23 17.54
CA ILE A 193 6.15 16.07 17.15
C ILE A 193 6.96 16.40 15.91
N SER A 194 8.26 16.21 16.00
CA SER A 194 9.19 16.25 14.88
C SER A 194 10.16 15.07 14.95
N ALA A 195 10.56 14.57 13.80
CA ALA A 195 11.52 13.48 13.67
C ALA A 195 12.17 13.52 12.28
N LYS A 196 13.07 12.58 12.01
CA LYS A 196 13.50 12.23 10.65
C LYS A 196 13.02 10.83 10.31
N ALA A 197 12.38 10.70 9.16
CA ALA A 197 12.05 9.44 8.52
C ALA A 197 12.68 9.42 7.13
N PHE A 198 13.30 8.31 6.71
CA PHE A 198 14.03 8.24 5.44
C PHE A 198 15.10 9.35 5.28
N ASP A 199 15.75 9.73 6.37
CA ASP A 199 16.74 10.80 6.48
C ASP A 199 16.19 12.22 6.18
N ARG A 200 14.86 12.39 6.07
CA ARG A 200 14.18 13.66 5.83
C ARG A 200 13.36 14.10 7.04
N PRO A 201 13.27 15.40 7.29
CA PRO A 201 12.45 15.91 8.41
C PRO A 201 10.97 15.62 8.18
N ILE A 202 10.30 15.21 9.25
CA ILE A 202 8.85 15.06 9.33
C ILE A 202 8.31 15.83 10.52
N THR A 203 7.05 16.25 10.41
CA THR A 203 6.24 16.76 11.53
C THR A 203 5.03 15.89 11.70
N ALA A 204 4.59 15.70 12.95
CA ALA A 204 3.43 14.87 13.22
C ALA A 204 2.57 15.44 14.36
N GLN A 205 1.33 14.96 14.40
CA GLN A 205 0.38 15.18 15.47
C GLN A 205 -0.37 13.86 15.72
N ILE A 206 -0.65 13.58 16.99
CA ILE A 206 -1.44 12.42 17.40
C ILE A 206 -2.70 12.94 18.10
N LEU A 207 -3.86 12.51 17.63
CA LEU A 207 -5.16 12.86 18.17
C LEU A 207 -5.78 11.63 18.83
N ALA A 208 -6.25 11.78 20.05
CA ALA A 208 -7.01 10.77 20.76
C ALA A 208 -8.51 11.05 20.55
N ASP A 209 -9.16 10.26 19.72
CA ASP A 209 -10.58 10.38 19.38
C ASP A 209 -11.43 9.30 20.08
N GLY A 210 -10.84 8.54 21.00
CA GLY A 210 -11.48 7.44 21.71
C GLY A 210 -12.57 7.90 22.71
N LYS A 211 -13.47 6.97 22.99
CA LYS A 211 -14.46 7.05 24.06
C LYS A 211 -14.19 5.93 25.06
N PRO A 212 -14.68 6.03 26.30
CA PRO A 212 -14.56 4.94 27.26
C PRO A 212 -15.04 3.61 26.65
N GLY A 213 -14.19 2.57 26.66
CA GLY A 213 -14.46 1.26 26.08
C GLY A 213 -14.18 1.14 24.57
N SER A 214 -13.81 2.23 23.87
CA SER A 214 -13.44 2.19 22.45
C SER A 214 -12.37 3.24 22.16
N LEU A 215 -11.10 2.86 22.32
CA LEU A 215 -9.97 3.76 22.07
C LEU A 215 -9.75 3.93 20.57
N SER A 216 -9.67 5.16 20.09
CA SER A 216 -9.29 5.52 18.73
C SER A 216 -8.14 6.52 18.76
N THR A 217 -7.14 6.28 17.92
CA THR A 217 -5.96 7.14 17.80
C THR A 217 -5.73 7.47 16.33
N ARG A 218 -5.57 8.76 16.04
CA ARG A 218 -5.26 9.24 14.70
C ARG A 218 -3.90 9.92 14.68
N VAL A 219 -2.98 9.38 13.89
CA VAL A 219 -1.66 9.96 13.64
C VAL A 219 -1.67 10.67 12.30
N ILE A 220 -1.33 11.94 12.29
CA ILE A 220 -1.17 12.74 11.06
C ILE A 220 0.28 13.14 10.99
N ALA A 221 0.96 12.80 9.88
CA ALA A 221 2.34 13.19 9.65
C ALA A 221 2.53 13.79 8.26
N LYS A 222 3.46 14.73 8.14
CA LYS A 222 3.82 15.37 6.87
C LYS A 222 5.32 15.28 6.67
N GLY A 223 5.74 15.02 5.44
CA GLY A 223 7.16 14.92 5.10
C GLY A 223 7.40 14.80 3.61
N GLN A 224 8.61 14.43 3.26
CA GLN A 224 9.04 14.14 1.91
C GLN A 224 9.90 12.88 1.90
N VAL A 225 9.81 12.11 0.81
CA VAL A 225 10.66 10.94 0.58
C VAL A 225 11.08 10.88 -0.88
N THR A 226 12.32 10.52 -1.18
CA THR A 226 12.73 10.30 -2.57
C THR A 226 12.11 9.00 -3.09
N VAL A 227 11.73 8.97 -4.38
CA VAL A 227 11.22 7.75 -5.03
C VAL A 227 12.18 6.58 -4.80
N LYS A 228 13.49 6.81 -5.01
CA LYS A 228 14.51 5.79 -4.78
C LYS A 228 14.47 5.22 -3.35
N ARG A 229 14.42 6.08 -2.33
CA ARG A 229 14.42 5.64 -0.94
C ARG A 229 13.14 4.86 -0.58
N LEU A 230 12.00 5.27 -1.16
CA LEU A 230 10.73 4.59 -0.99
C LEU A 230 10.75 3.20 -1.66
N THR A 231 11.27 3.08 -2.88
CA THR A 231 11.38 1.79 -3.58
C THR A 231 12.35 0.84 -2.88
N ASP A 232 13.48 1.34 -2.39
CA ASP A 232 14.45 0.56 -1.60
C ASP A 232 13.77 0.00 -0.32
N TRP A 233 13.00 0.83 0.37
CA TRP A 233 12.27 0.43 1.58
C TRP A 233 11.17 -0.59 1.30
N LEU A 234 10.44 -0.42 0.20
CA LEU A 234 9.42 -1.37 -0.27
C LEU A 234 10.01 -2.63 -0.91
N LYS A 235 11.35 -2.71 -1.03
CA LYS A 235 12.08 -3.81 -1.71
C LYS A 235 11.66 -4.00 -3.17
N ILE A 236 11.31 -2.90 -3.85
CA ILE A 236 11.01 -2.90 -5.28
C ILE A 236 12.34 -2.79 -6.02
N SER A 237 12.77 -3.87 -6.65
CA SER A 237 14.04 -3.94 -7.39
C SER A 237 13.92 -3.49 -8.85
N GLN A 238 12.70 -3.54 -9.41
CA GLN A 238 12.46 -3.10 -10.79
C GLN A 238 12.53 -1.57 -10.86
N PRO A 239 13.21 -1.02 -11.89
CA PRO A 239 13.17 0.41 -12.14
C PRO A 239 11.72 0.85 -12.43
N LEU A 240 11.29 1.93 -11.81
CA LEU A 240 9.98 2.52 -12.07
C LEU A 240 10.13 3.75 -12.96
N PRO A 241 9.15 4.05 -13.83
CA PRO A 241 9.15 5.26 -14.65
C PRO A 241 8.76 6.50 -13.82
N VAL A 242 9.32 6.60 -12.61
CA VAL A 242 9.01 7.67 -11.65
C VAL A 242 10.30 8.09 -10.96
N SER A 243 10.51 9.39 -10.78
CA SER A 243 11.69 9.93 -10.11
C SER A 243 11.35 11.24 -9.37
N GLY A 244 12.22 11.65 -8.44
CA GLY A 244 12.07 12.89 -7.70
C GLY A 244 11.71 12.70 -6.23
N ASP A 245 11.27 13.78 -5.60
CA ASP A 245 10.92 13.86 -4.18
C ASP A 245 9.39 13.92 -4.03
N ILE A 246 8.81 12.95 -3.34
CA ILE A 246 7.38 12.84 -3.09
C ILE A 246 7.04 13.59 -1.80
N PRO A 247 6.37 14.74 -1.85
CA PRO A 247 5.77 15.33 -0.66
C PRO A 247 4.57 14.49 -0.25
N TYR A 248 4.42 14.18 1.03
CA TYR A 248 3.29 13.38 1.49
C TYR A 248 2.67 13.91 2.78
N GLN A 249 1.39 13.64 2.93
CA GLN A 249 0.67 13.65 4.19
C GLN A 249 0.16 12.25 4.47
N LEU A 250 0.60 11.71 5.58
CA LEU A 250 0.20 10.40 6.10
C LEU A 250 -0.89 10.59 7.15
N GLN A 251 -1.92 9.77 7.12
CA GLN A 251 -2.88 9.61 8.20
C GLN A 251 -3.04 8.13 8.54
N VAL A 252 -2.75 7.77 9.77
CA VAL A 252 -3.04 6.45 10.33
C VAL A 252 -4.16 6.59 11.33
N THR A 253 -5.22 5.85 11.15
CA THR A 253 -6.32 5.73 12.11
C THR A 253 -6.28 4.33 12.71
N LEU A 254 -6.14 4.24 14.02
CA LEU A 254 -6.17 2.99 14.79
C LEU A 254 -7.51 2.95 15.53
N ASP A 255 -8.44 2.16 15.03
CA ASP A 255 -9.81 2.05 15.54
C ASP A 255 -10.29 0.60 15.39
N GLY A 256 -9.71 -0.29 16.17
CA GLY A 256 -10.02 -1.71 16.09
C GLY A 256 -9.99 -2.25 14.65
N ALA A 257 -11.09 -2.88 14.23
CA ALA A 257 -11.21 -3.47 12.89
C ALA A 257 -11.18 -2.43 11.75
N ASP A 258 -11.55 -1.16 12.03
CA ASP A 258 -11.60 -0.07 11.05
C ASP A 258 -10.27 0.67 10.89
N SER A 259 -9.19 0.08 11.44
CA SER A 259 -7.84 0.65 11.34
C SER A 259 -7.39 0.77 9.88
N GLN A 260 -6.93 1.97 9.48
CA GLN A 260 -6.54 2.27 8.11
C GLN A 260 -5.37 3.24 8.03
N LEU A 261 -4.65 3.13 6.92
CA LEU A 261 -3.61 4.05 6.48
C LEU A 261 -4.11 4.82 5.25
N MET A 262 -3.90 6.13 5.25
CA MET A 262 -4.09 7.00 4.08
C MET A 262 -2.84 7.82 3.86
N VAL A 263 -2.36 7.88 2.61
CA VAL A 263 -1.26 8.74 2.18
C VAL A 263 -1.76 9.59 1.03
N SER A 264 -1.69 10.90 1.16
CA SER A 264 -2.00 11.85 0.10
C SER A 264 -0.74 12.59 -0.34
N SER A 265 -0.64 12.91 -1.62
CA SER A 265 0.46 13.66 -2.22
C SER A 265 -0.04 14.53 -3.35
N THR A 266 0.51 15.74 -3.46
CA THR A 266 0.32 16.57 -4.66
C THR A 266 1.23 16.15 -5.80
N MET A 267 2.14 15.23 -5.58
CA MET A 267 3.16 14.76 -6.54
C MET A 267 4.04 15.89 -7.14
N LYS A 268 4.00 17.10 -6.59
CA LYS A 268 4.84 18.21 -7.04
C LYS A 268 6.30 17.90 -6.70
N GLY A 269 7.18 17.97 -7.68
CA GLY A 269 8.58 17.55 -7.55
C GLY A 269 8.84 16.12 -8.03
N VAL A 270 7.81 15.42 -8.49
CA VAL A 270 7.90 14.06 -9.03
C VAL A 270 7.71 14.09 -10.55
N ALA A 271 8.66 13.52 -11.27
CA ALA A 271 8.52 13.25 -12.69
C ALA A 271 7.99 11.83 -12.91
N VAL A 272 6.98 11.70 -13.77
CA VAL A 272 6.41 10.41 -14.20
C VAL A 272 6.67 10.26 -15.70
N ASP A 273 7.58 9.36 -16.07
CA ASP A 273 8.01 9.09 -17.46
C ASP A 273 7.10 8.02 -18.08
N LEU A 274 5.84 8.38 -18.25
CA LEU A 274 4.84 7.57 -18.94
C LEU A 274 4.35 8.33 -20.19
N PRO A 275 3.87 7.63 -21.22
CA PRO A 275 3.22 8.28 -22.35
C PRO A 275 1.96 9.06 -21.94
N ALA A 276 1.60 10.05 -22.74
CA ALA A 276 0.37 10.80 -22.53
C ALA A 276 -0.86 9.88 -22.49
N PRO A 277 -1.85 10.20 -21.65
CA PRO A 277 -1.97 11.35 -20.75
C PRO A 277 -1.35 11.14 -19.36
N PHE A 278 -0.71 10.01 -19.08
CA PHE A 278 -0.29 9.58 -17.74
C PHE A 278 1.04 10.18 -17.28
N GLY A 279 1.86 10.62 -18.23
CA GLY A 279 3.12 11.30 -17.94
C GLY A 279 2.93 12.63 -17.21
N MET A 280 3.95 13.06 -16.45
CA MET A 280 3.93 14.32 -15.72
C MET A 280 5.36 14.81 -15.48
N PRO A 281 5.74 16.03 -15.91
CA PRO A 281 7.02 16.63 -15.55
C PRO A 281 7.02 17.03 -14.07
N ALA A 282 8.20 17.09 -13.44
CA ALA A 282 8.35 17.41 -12.02
C ALA A 282 7.84 18.82 -11.63
N SER A 283 7.72 19.74 -12.60
CA SER A 283 7.18 21.08 -12.37
C SER A 283 5.66 21.11 -12.18
N GLN A 284 4.97 20.08 -12.62
CA GLN A 284 3.53 19.91 -12.43
C GLN A 284 3.23 19.14 -11.14
N GLY A 285 1.97 19.22 -10.69
CA GLY A 285 1.45 18.41 -9.59
C GLY A 285 0.24 17.62 -10.06
N ARG A 286 0.00 16.51 -9.38
CA ARG A 286 -1.19 15.69 -9.58
C ARG A 286 -1.58 15.04 -8.26
N ASP A 287 -2.73 15.41 -7.74
CA ASP A 287 -3.21 14.88 -6.47
C ASP A 287 -3.36 13.35 -6.56
N SER A 288 -2.73 12.68 -5.63
CA SER A 288 -2.72 11.23 -5.57
C SER A 288 -2.99 10.77 -4.15
N VAL A 289 -3.79 9.74 -4.00
CA VAL A 289 -4.17 9.20 -2.69
C VAL A 289 -3.99 7.69 -2.70
N PHE A 290 -3.30 7.19 -1.71
CA PHE A 290 -3.21 5.77 -1.41
C PHE A 290 -3.93 5.48 -0.08
N ARG A 291 -4.70 4.40 -0.02
CA ARG A 291 -5.33 3.92 1.23
C ARG A 291 -5.13 2.42 1.35
N MET A 292 -5.06 1.94 2.59
CA MET A 292 -5.09 0.51 2.88
C MET A 292 -5.71 0.24 4.25
N THR A 293 -6.35 -0.93 4.39
CA THR A 293 -6.75 -1.44 5.71
C THR A 293 -5.55 -2.01 6.43
N LEU A 294 -5.47 -1.77 7.75
CA LEU A 294 -4.35 -2.26 8.58
C LEU A 294 -4.69 -3.57 9.30
N GLN A 295 -5.97 -3.93 9.37
CA GLN A 295 -6.46 -5.11 10.07
C GLN A 295 -7.40 -5.95 9.20
N GLY A 296 -7.75 -7.15 9.66
CA GLY A 296 -8.61 -8.09 8.95
C GLY A 296 -7.83 -9.20 8.25
N ALA A 297 -8.51 -10.28 7.91
CA ALA A 297 -7.94 -11.42 7.17
C ALA A 297 -7.64 -11.07 5.70
N GLU A 298 -8.37 -10.13 5.15
CA GLU A 298 -8.17 -9.57 3.81
C GLU A 298 -7.70 -8.13 3.94
N ARG A 299 -6.56 -7.78 3.31
CA ARG A 299 -6.08 -6.41 3.17
C ARG A 299 -6.66 -5.81 1.91
N ARG A 300 -7.16 -4.58 2.01
CA ARG A 300 -7.69 -3.82 0.89
C ARG A 300 -6.81 -2.60 0.63
N TYR A 301 -6.58 -2.34 -0.64
CA TYR A 301 -5.74 -1.25 -1.14
C TYR A 301 -6.52 -0.44 -2.15
N TRP A 302 -6.37 0.89 -2.09
CA TRP A 302 -6.92 1.82 -3.07
C TRP A 302 -5.85 2.84 -3.43
N PHE A 303 -5.82 3.21 -4.67
CA PHE A 303 -4.93 4.27 -5.16
C PHE A 303 -5.65 5.09 -6.21
N SER A 304 -5.44 6.42 -6.22
CA SER A 304 -5.88 7.33 -7.27
C SER A 304 -4.72 8.20 -7.73
N TYR A 305 -4.68 8.48 -9.03
CA TYR A 305 -3.70 9.33 -9.69
C TYR A 305 -4.43 10.43 -10.45
N GLY A 306 -4.81 11.50 -9.77
CA GLY A 306 -5.73 12.51 -10.26
C GLY A 306 -7.04 11.85 -10.72
N GLU A 307 -7.53 12.32 -11.87
CA GLU A 307 -8.69 11.75 -12.56
C GLU A 307 -8.28 10.78 -13.69
N LEU A 308 -6.99 10.42 -13.77
CA LEU A 308 -6.45 9.63 -14.89
C LEU A 308 -6.38 8.15 -14.60
N ALA A 309 -6.25 7.76 -13.34
CA ALA A 309 -6.23 6.35 -12.98
C ALA A 309 -6.71 6.15 -11.55
N SER A 310 -7.40 5.06 -11.34
CA SER A 310 -7.78 4.54 -10.02
C SER A 310 -7.47 3.05 -9.94
N PHE A 311 -7.19 2.58 -8.74
CA PHE A 311 -6.83 1.19 -8.49
C PHE A 311 -7.50 0.72 -7.21
N THR A 312 -8.02 -0.49 -7.24
CA THR A 312 -8.49 -1.21 -6.05
C THR A 312 -7.98 -2.64 -6.07
N PHE A 313 -7.56 -3.13 -4.92
CA PHE A 313 -7.04 -4.49 -4.79
C PHE A 313 -7.36 -5.04 -3.40
N ALA A 314 -7.66 -6.31 -3.32
CA ALA A 314 -7.87 -7.02 -2.07
C ALA A 314 -7.15 -8.36 -2.12
N ALA A 315 -6.42 -8.69 -1.04
CA ALA A 315 -5.69 -9.94 -0.94
C ALA A 315 -5.70 -10.46 0.50
N PRO A 316 -5.65 -11.79 0.72
CA PRO A 316 -5.35 -12.34 2.02
C PRO A 316 -4.03 -11.77 2.56
N ALA A 317 -3.96 -11.50 3.85
CA ALA A 317 -2.81 -10.81 4.46
C ALA A 317 -1.48 -11.58 4.27
N ASP A 318 -1.54 -12.90 4.17
CA ASP A 318 -0.40 -13.82 4.01
C ASP A 318 -0.15 -14.28 2.56
N LYS A 319 -1.06 -13.98 1.61
CA LYS A 319 -1.02 -14.47 0.23
C LYS A 319 -1.40 -13.40 -0.79
N PHE A 320 -0.53 -12.42 -0.95
CA PHE A 320 -0.77 -11.29 -1.86
C PHE A 320 -1.09 -11.74 -3.31
N ASN A 321 -0.45 -12.79 -3.80
CA ASN A 321 -0.67 -13.31 -5.16
C ASN A 321 -2.04 -13.96 -5.38
N ASP A 322 -2.78 -14.28 -4.32
CA ASP A 322 -4.15 -14.79 -4.41
C ASP A 322 -5.20 -13.66 -4.46
N GLY A 323 -4.73 -12.43 -4.58
CA GLY A 323 -5.56 -11.24 -4.59
C GLY A 323 -6.41 -11.09 -5.86
N ARG A 324 -7.31 -10.10 -5.78
CA ARG A 324 -8.17 -9.65 -6.86
C ARG A 324 -8.19 -8.14 -6.89
N GLY A 325 -8.26 -7.56 -8.06
CA GLY A 325 -8.24 -6.11 -8.17
C GLY A 325 -8.51 -5.60 -9.57
N GLU A 326 -8.64 -4.30 -9.65
CA GLU A 326 -8.85 -3.57 -10.89
C GLU A 326 -7.99 -2.32 -10.93
N LEU A 327 -7.38 -2.07 -12.09
CA LEU A 327 -6.82 -0.80 -12.49
C LEU A 327 -7.78 -0.17 -13.50
N PHE A 328 -8.33 0.98 -13.20
CA PHE A 328 -9.16 1.76 -14.12
C PHE A 328 -8.34 2.94 -14.66
N LEU A 329 -8.30 3.09 -15.97
CA LEU A 329 -7.61 4.17 -16.68
C LEU A 329 -8.64 5.13 -17.27
N GLY A 330 -8.55 6.41 -16.92
CA GLY A 330 -9.49 7.46 -17.27
C GLY A 330 -10.22 8.02 -16.06
N ASN A 331 -11.21 8.88 -16.30
CA ASN A 331 -12.02 9.50 -15.24
C ASN A 331 -13.09 8.50 -14.76
N GLY A 332 -12.85 7.91 -13.59
CA GLY A 332 -13.74 6.94 -12.95
C GLY A 332 -13.06 6.15 -11.83
N ASP A 333 -13.85 5.35 -11.14
CA ASP A 333 -13.37 4.55 -10.02
C ASP A 333 -13.19 3.08 -10.41
N ALA A 334 -12.10 2.49 -9.92
CA ALA A 334 -11.88 1.06 -10.00
C ALA A 334 -12.86 0.30 -9.08
N VAL A 335 -13.40 -0.80 -9.59
CA VAL A 335 -14.36 -1.65 -8.87
C VAL A 335 -13.71 -2.98 -8.54
N LEU A 336 -13.77 -3.39 -7.27
CA LEU A 336 -13.18 -4.63 -6.82
C LEU A 336 -13.90 -5.85 -7.47
N PRO A 337 -13.22 -6.63 -8.33
CA PRO A 337 -13.84 -7.78 -8.99
C PRO A 337 -14.08 -8.93 -8.00
N ALA A 338 -15.02 -9.82 -8.32
CA ALA A 338 -15.25 -11.03 -7.54
C ALA A 338 -14.19 -12.11 -7.84
N ALA A 339 -13.71 -12.20 -9.08
CA ALA A 339 -12.73 -13.18 -9.53
C ALA A 339 -11.30 -12.80 -9.13
N LYS A 340 -10.46 -13.80 -8.88
CA LYS A 340 -9.02 -13.61 -8.64
C LYS A 340 -8.31 -12.99 -9.86
N GLY A 341 -7.21 -12.29 -9.58
CA GLY A 341 -6.37 -11.66 -10.58
C GLY A 341 -6.64 -10.16 -10.72
N LEU A 342 -5.84 -9.52 -11.55
CA LEU A 342 -5.90 -8.10 -11.84
C LEU A 342 -6.57 -7.89 -13.21
N ARG A 343 -7.65 -7.11 -13.23
CA ARG A 343 -8.28 -6.65 -14.47
C ARG A 343 -7.92 -5.19 -14.73
N ILE A 344 -7.65 -4.86 -15.99
CA ILE A 344 -7.42 -3.47 -16.39
C ILE A 344 -8.64 -3.02 -17.17
N ARG A 345 -9.25 -1.90 -16.78
CA ARG A 345 -10.31 -1.25 -17.56
C ARG A 345 -9.89 0.17 -17.92
N GLY A 346 -10.38 0.67 -19.04
CA GLY A 346 -10.09 2.04 -19.42
C GLY A 346 -11.16 2.66 -20.31
N VAL A 347 -11.40 3.96 -20.09
CA VAL A 347 -12.20 4.81 -20.96
C VAL A 347 -11.37 6.05 -21.27
N LEU A 348 -10.80 6.09 -22.46
CA LEU A 348 -9.85 7.12 -22.89
C LEU A 348 -10.38 7.84 -24.13
N SER A 349 -10.22 9.14 -24.19
CA SER A 349 -10.53 9.90 -25.39
C SER A 349 -9.57 9.56 -26.53
N GLU A 350 -8.29 9.48 -26.20
CA GLU A 350 -7.21 9.19 -27.13
C GLU A 350 -6.16 8.28 -26.49
N LEU A 351 -5.54 7.43 -27.29
CA LEU A 351 -4.41 6.60 -26.89
C LEU A 351 -3.47 6.39 -28.08
N ASP A 352 -2.19 6.73 -27.91
CA ASP A 352 -1.13 6.38 -28.85
C ASP A 352 -0.34 5.18 -28.28
N ILE A 353 -0.34 4.04 -28.99
CA ILE A 353 0.31 2.81 -28.54
C ILE A 353 1.81 2.75 -28.83
N ASP A 354 2.32 3.49 -29.80
CA ASP A 354 3.74 3.41 -30.19
C ASP A 354 4.71 3.82 -29.06
N PRO A 355 4.44 4.89 -28.28
CA PRO A 355 5.24 5.20 -27.09
C PRO A 355 5.16 4.13 -26.00
N TRP A 356 4.01 3.47 -25.85
CA TRP A 356 3.84 2.38 -24.86
C TRP A 356 4.65 1.14 -25.22
N LYS A 357 4.73 0.81 -26.53
CA LYS A 357 5.59 -0.28 -27.00
C LYS A 357 7.04 -0.04 -26.59
N LYS A 358 7.58 1.15 -26.84
CA LYS A 358 8.94 1.54 -26.43
C LYS A 358 9.14 1.43 -24.91
N LEU A 359 8.12 1.79 -24.13
CA LEU A 359 8.15 1.67 -22.67
C LEU A 359 8.20 0.19 -22.26
N VAL A 360 7.34 -0.64 -22.80
CA VAL A 360 7.30 -2.09 -22.54
C VAL A 360 8.64 -2.73 -22.90
N ASP A 361 9.22 -2.43 -24.05
CA ASP A 361 10.53 -2.96 -24.46
C ASP A 361 11.64 -2.59 -23.46
N ARG A 362 11.59 -1.36 -22.89
CA ARG A 362 12.54 -0.88 -21.88
C ARG A 362 12.41 -1.63 -20.54
N TYR A 363 11.20 -1.97 -20.13
CA TYR A 363 10.93 -2.52 -18.78
C TYR A 363 10.65 -4.02 -18.78
N ALA A 364 10.21 -4.64 -19.90
CA ALA A 364 9.86 -6.06 -19.98
C ALA A 364 11.06 -7.01 -19.79
N GLY A 365 12.29 -6.55 -20.06
CA GLY A 365 13.52 -7.33 -19.85
C GLY A 365 13.89 -7.57 -18.39
N ASN A 366 13.24 -6.90 -17.44
CA ASN A 366 13.61 -6.86 -16.02
C ASN A 366 12.67 -7.65 -15.10
N ASP A 367 11.71 -8.42 -15.63
CA ASP A 367 10.83 -9.30 -14.83
C ASP A 367 11.22 -10.79 -15.00
N PRO A 368 12.22 -11.29 -14.24
CA PRO A 368 12.69 -12.69 -14.35
C PRO A 368 11.66 -13.71 -13.87
N GLY A 369 10.59 -13.29 -13.19
CA GLY A 369 9.59 -14.16 -12.58
C GLY A 369 8.21 -14.16 -13.24
N GLY A 370 7.91 -13.23 -14.16
CA GLY A 370 6.60 -13.17 -14.83
C GLY A 370 5.41 -12.95 -13.89
N SER A 371 5.65 -12.49 -12.66
CA SER A 371 4.63 -12.37 -11.61
C SER A 371 3.47 -11.46 -12.01
N ALA A 372 3.75 -10.35 -12.70
CA ALA A 372 2.73 -9.44 -13.18
C ALA A 372 1.84 -10.07 -14.28
N LYS A 373 2.43 -10.88 -15.17
CA LYS A 373 1.69 -11.62 -16.20
C LYS A 373 0.77 -12.69 -15.61
N GLN A 374 1.16 -13.29 -14.49
CA GLN A 374 0.37 -14.31 -13.81
C GLN A 374 -0.84 -13.72 -13.09
N LEU A 375 -0.72 -12.49 -12.59
CA LEU A 375 -1.82 -11.79 -11.93
C LEU A 375 -2.84 -11.22 -12.92
N LEU A 376 -2.43 -10.84 -14.14
CA LEU A 376 -3.33 -10.26 -15.13
C LEU A 376 -4.38 -11.27 -15.57
N SER A 377 -5.67 -10.95 -15.37
CA SER A 377 -6.82 -11.79 -15.75
C SER A 377 -7.51 -11.30 -17.02
N GLY A 378 -7.35 -10.03 -17.37
CA GLY A 378 -7.94 -9.46 -18.57
C GLY A 378 -7.83 -7.94 -18.62
N ALA A 379 -8.26 -7.38 -19.77
CA ALA A 379 -8.33 -5.95 -19.97
C ALA A 379 -9.52 -5.55 -20.85
N ASP A 380 -10.17 -4.43 -20.54
CA ASP A 380 -11.28 -3.85 -21.29
C ASP A 380 -11.02 -2.36 -21.55
N PHE A 381 -10.90 -1.97 -22.79
CA PHE A 381 -10.67 -0.58 -23.17
C PHE A 381 -11.76 -0.06 -24.11
N LYS A 382 -12.20 1.16 -23.85
CA LYS A 382 -12.95 1.98 -24.80
C LYS A 382 -12.12 3.23 -25.10
N VAL A 383 -11.73 3.40 -26.35
CA VAL A 383 -10.86 4.48 -26.78
C VAL A 383 -11.53 5.23 -27.93
N GLY A 384 -11.70 6.54 -27.78
CA GLY A 384 -12.29 7.36 -28.83
C GLY A 384 -11.44 7.35 -30.08
N LYS A 385 -10.11 7.55 -29.91
CA LYS A 385 -9.13 7.56 -31.00
C LYS A 385 -7.89 6.78 -30.59
N LEU A 386 -7.63 5.66 -31.22
CA LEU A 386 -6.45 4.83 -31.03
C LEU A 386 -5.49 5.05 -32.19
N THR A 387 -4.27 5.49 -31.92
CA THR A 387 -3.21 5.65 -32.92
C THR A 387 -2.12 4.61 -32.69
N GLY A 388 -1.61 4.00 -33.73
CA GLY A 388 -0.48 3.07 -33.65
C GLY A 388 -0.26 2.36 -34.99
N PHE A 389 0.96 1.87 -35.16
CA PHE A 389 1.39 1.18 -36.41
C PHE A 389 1.13 2.00 -37.68
N GLY A 390 1.25 3.33 -37.62
CA GLY A 390 0.99 4.24 -38.71
C GLY A 390 -0.48 4.40 -39.09
N THR A 391 -1.42 3.89 -38.29
CA THR A 391 -2.87 3.90 -38.59
C THR A 391 -3.65 4.44 -37.38
N GLN A 392 -4.79 5.05 -37.69
CA GLN A 392 -5.75 5.53 -36.70
C GLN A 392 -7.00 4.65 -36.74
N PHE A 393 -7.49 4.29 -35.54
CA PHE A 393 -8.75 3.58 -35.34
C PHE A 393 -9.67 4.45 -34.47
N ASP A 394 -10.92 4.59 -34.92
CA ASP A 394 -11.90 5.40 -34.20
C ASP A 394 -12.95 4.52 -33.51
N GLN A 395 -13.41 4.99 -32.33
CA GLN A 395 -14.43 4.32 -31.50
C GLN A 395 -14.05 2.86 -31.19
N VAL A 396 -12.83 2.67 -30.71
CA VAL A 396 -12.26 1.34 -30.47
C VAL A 396 -12.77 0.76 -29.14
N THR A 397 -13.24 -0.46 -29.18
CA THR A 397 -13.47 -1.32 -28.03
C THR A 397 -12.53 -2.52 -28.12
N LEU A 398 -11.70 -2.70 -27.10
CA LEU A 398 -10.78 -3.82 -26.93
C LEU A 398 -11.18 -4.62 -25.71
N GLN A 399 -11.31 -5.92 -25.85
CA GLN A 399 -11.52 -6.83 -24.74
C GLN A 399 -10.50 -7.96 -24.82
N LEU A 400 -9.66 -8.08 -23.79
CA LEU A 400 -8.63 -9.09 -23.64
C LEU A 400 -8.98 -9.98 -22.46
N ASP A 401 -9.16 -11.28 -22.71
CA ASP A 401 -9.49 -12.24 -21.68
C ASP A 401 -8.48 -13.39 -21.64
N ARG A 402 -8.11 -13.78 -20.43
CA ARG A 402 -7.28 -14.94 -20.19
C ARG A 402 -8.09 -16.23 -20.40
N LYS A 403 -7.61 -17.10 -21.29
CA LYS A 403 -8.09 -18.48 -21.49
C LYS A 403 -7.09 -19.47 -20.87
N PRO A 404 -7.44 -20.73 -20.68
CA PRO A 404 -6.54 -21.71 -20.05
C PRO A 404 -5.16 -21.84 -20.70
N THR A 405 -5.06 -21.70 -22.03
CA THR A 405 -3.83 -21.89 -22.82
C THR A 405 -3.55 -20.77 -23.80
N ALA A 406 -4.27 -19.66 -23.70
CA ALA A 406 -4.16 -18.55 -24.66
C ALA A 406 -4.69 -17.25 -24.06
N TRP A 407 -4.43 -16.14 -24.74
CA TRP A 407 -5.16 -14.89 -24.59
C TRP A 407 -6.10 -14.69 -25.77
N GLY A 408 -7.33 -14.34 -25.48
CA GLY A 408 -8.32 -13.97 -26.51
C GLY A 408 -8.52 -12.46 -26.54
N LEU A 409 -8.23 -11.81 -27.65
CA LEU A 409 -8.49 -10.40 -27.89
C LEU A 409 -9.70 -10.27 -28.81
N GLN A 410 -10.66 -9.42 -28.44
CA GLN A 410 -11.74 -8.94 -29.29
C GLN A 410 -11.48 -7.47 -29.62
N LEU A 411 -11.61 -7.13 -30.88
CA LEU A 411 -11.48 -5.76 -31.39
C LEU A 411 -12.80 -5.38 -32.10
N ASP A 412 -13.32 -4.22 -31.76
CA ASP A 412 -14.44 -3.58 -32.46
C ASP A 412 -14.12 -2.10 -32.65
N SER A 413 -14.06 -1.65 -33.91
CA SER A 413 -13.80 -0.26 -34.28
C SER A 413 -14.48 0.05 -35.60
N GLN A 414 -14.46 1.32 -36.03
CA GLN A 414 -14.98 1.69 -37.34
C GLN A 414 -14.16 1.09 -38.49
N GLN A 415 -12.85 0.88 -38.28
CA GLN A 415 -11.92 0.42 -39.33
C GLN A 415 -11.72 -1.09 -39.31
N ALA A 416 -11.86 -1.77 -38.18
CA ALA A 416 -11.65 -3.21 -38.12
C ALA A 416 -12.49 -3.84 -36.97
N LYS A 417 -12.96 -5.07 -37.22
CA LYS A 417 -13.68 -5.85 -36.23
C LYS A 417 -13.31 -7.32 -36.30
N GLY A 418 -13.07 -7.95 -35.15
CA GLY A 418 -12.79 -9.37 -35.14
C GLY A 418 -12.14 -9.84 -33.86
N THR A 419 -11.43 -10.98 -33.94
CA THR A 419 -10.80 -11.64 -32.80
C THR A 419 -9.37 -12.04 -33.13
N VAL A 420 -8.50 -11.99 -32.10
CA VAL A 420 -7.13 -12.51 -32.14
C VAL A 420 -6.96 -13.50 -31.01
N ASN A 421 -6.43 -14.67 -31.30
CA ASN A 421 -6.09 -15.68 -30.30
C ASN A 421 -4.56 -15.81 -30.21
N LEU A 422 -4.02 -15.51 -29.04
CA LEU A 422 -2.59 -15.50 -28.76
C LEU A 422 -2.25 -16.71 -27.87
N PRO A 423 -1.76 -17.83 -28.42
CA PRO A 423 -1.47 -19.03 -27.64
C PRO A 423 -0.23 -18.85 -26.74
N ASP A 424 -0.24 -19.52 -25.59
CA ASP A 424 0.93 -19.53 -24.68
C ASP A 424 2.08 -20.38 -25.22
N ALA A 425 1.77 -21.39 -26.02
CA ALA A 425 2.76 -22.31 -26.56
C ALA A 425 3.69 -21.58 -27.54
N LYS A 426 4.97 -21.56 -27.25
CA LYS A 426 6.00 -20.92 -28.08
C LYS A 426 5.99 -21.51 -29.49
N GLY A 427 5.88 -20.66 -30.50
CA GLY A 427 5.85 -21.06 -31.91
C GLY A 427 4.48 -21.52 -32.43
N ALA A 428 3.48 -21.63 -31.59
CA ALA A 428 2.11 -21.84 -32.05
C ALA A 428 1.58 -20.63 -32.83
N PRO A 429 0.76 -20.82 -33.87
CA PRO A 429 0.29 -19.72 -34.70
C PRO A 429 -0.70 -18.83 -33.94
N ILE A 430 -0.53 -17.52 -34.11
CA ILE A 430 -1.50 -16.51 -33.66
C ILE A 430 -2.65 -16.55 -34.69
N ALA A 431 -3.87 -16.81 -34.24
CA ALA A 431 -5.04 -16.82 -35.10
C ALA A 431 -5.73 -15.45 -35.09
N ILE A 432 -5.85 -14.85 -36.27
CA ILE A 432 -6.44 -13.53 -36.52
C ILE A 432 -7.67 -13.74 -37.41
N ASN A 433 -8.87 -13.52 -36.84
CA ASN A 433 -10.13 -13.66 -37.56
C ASN A 433 -10.87 -12.33 -37.56
N LEU A 434 -10.86 -11.61 -38.68
CA LEU A 434 -11.48 -10.31 -38.84
C LEU A 434 -12.76 -10.41 -39.67
N GLN A 435 -13.84 -9.84 -39.14
CA GLN A 435 -15.10 -9.73 -39.87
C GLN A 435 -14.96 -8.73 -41.01
N TYR A 436 -14.35 -7.59 -40.71
CA TYR A 436 -13.99 -6.61 -41.74
C TYR A 436 -12.70 -5.87 -41.37
N VAL A 437 -12.06 -5.36 -42.42
CA VAL A 437 -10.99 -4.34 -42.38
C VAL A 437 -11.31 -3.29 -43.42
N LYS A 438 -11.29 -2.01 -43.06
CA LYS A 438 -11.48 -0.87 -43.93
C LYS A 438 -10.19 -0.07 -44.05
N LEU A 439 -9.54 -0.14 -45.17
CA LEU A 439 -8.37 0.67 -45.50
C LEU A 439 -8.82 2.03 -46.03
N PRO A 440 -8.03 3.10 -45.86
CA PRO A 440 -8.31 4.40 -46.46
C PRO A 440 -8.47 4.31 -47.96
N ALA A 441 -9.28 5.19 -48.54
CA ALA A 441 -9.35 5.32 -49.99
C ALA A 441 -7.97 5.73 -50.55
N VAL A 442 -7.58 5.17 -51.65
CA VAL A 442 -6.41 5.65 -52.39
C VAL A 442 -6.79 6.98 -53.06
N ASP A 443 -6.04 8.03 -52.76
CA ASP A 443 -6.21 9.31 -53.47
C ASP A 443 -5.63 9.18 -54.87
N PRO A 444 -6.46 9.22 -55.92
CA PRO A 444 -5.98 9.06 -57.30
C PRO A 444 -5.11 10.23 -57.78
N THR A 445 -5.09 11.34 -57.04
CA THR A 445 -4.27 12.52 -57.39
C THR A 445 -2.85 12.43 -56.80
N VAL A 446 -2.62 11.54 -55.82
CA VAL A 446 -1.29 11.28 -55.27
C VAL A 446 -0.58 10.29 -56.21
N GLN A 447 0.30 10.77 -57.05
CA GLN A 447 1.22 9.90 -57.76
C GLN A 447 2.08 9.15 -56.78
N ALA A 448 2.18 7.82 -56.91
CA ALA A 448 3.11 7.03 -56.12
C ALA A 448 4.52 7.61 -56.29
N ASP A 449 5.13 8.06 -55.21
CA ASP A 449 6.54 8.46 -55.24
C ASP A 449 7.38 7.20 -55.48
N GLU A 450 7.91 7.05 -56.68
CA GLU A 450 8.75 5.92 -57.08
C GLU A 450 10.02 5.80 -56.18
N ASN A 451 10.38 6.87 -55.45
CA ASN A 451 11.49 6.92 -54.52
C ASN A 451 11.04 6.80 -53.07
N ALA A 452 9.75 6.57 -52.79
CA ALA A 452 9.32 6.35 -51.41
C ALA A 452 10.01 5.11 -50.83
N PRO A 453 10.55 5.21 -49.63
CA PRO A 453 11.18 4.05 -49.00
C PRO A 453 10.14 2.91 -48.84
N ASP A 454 10.57 1.68 -49.12
CA ASP A 454 9.73 0.50 -48.91
C ASP A 454 9.29 0.44 -47.42
N PRO A 455 7.99 0.47 -47.13
CA PRO A 455 7.48 0.42 -45.76
C PRO A 455 7.91 -0.83 -44.97
N LEU A 456 8.34 -1.88 -45.66
CA LEU A 456 8.80 -3.16 -45.10
C LEU A 456 10.32 -3.28 -45.05
N ALA A 457 11.07 -2.28 -45.53
CA ALA A 457 12.54 -2.36 -45.63
C ALA A 457 13.24 -2.66 -44.28
N ASP A 458 12.73 -2.12 -43.19
CA ASP A 458 13.31 -2.26 -41.85
C ASP A 458 12.79 -3.50 -41.09
N ILE A 459 11.86 -4.27 -41.65
CA ILE A 459 11.28 -5.44 -41.01
C ILE A 459 12.11 -6.69 -41.35
N ASP A 460 12.60 -7.39 -40.32
CA ASP A 460 13.20 -8.71 -40.52
C ASP A 460 12.11 -9.78 -40.63
N PRO A 461 11.97 -10.44 -41.79
CA PRO A 461 10.97 -11.49 -41.99
C PRO A 461 11.09 -12.64 -40.96
N LYS A 462 12.28 -12.88 -40.41
CA LYS A 462 12.53 -13.97 -39.42
C LYS A 462 11.96 -13.69 -38.04
N GLU A 463 11.69 -12.43 -37.72
CA GLU A 463 11.10 -12.01 -36.43
C GLU A 463 9.58 -12.11 -36.42
N ILE A 464 8.94 -12.28 -37.55
CA ILE A 464 7.49 -12.40 -37.65
C ILE A 464 7.06 -13.79 -37.18
N PRO A 465 6.14 -13.89 -36.18
CA PRO A 465 5.67 -15.16 -35.66
C PRO A 465 4.80 -15.94 -36.68
N ALA A 466 4.48 -17.18 -36.35
CA ALA A 466 3.50 -17.94 -37.13
C ALA A 466 2.11 -17.29 -36.97
N LEU A 467 1.44 -17.01 -38.10
CA LEU A 467 0.11 -16.38 -38.16
C LEU A 467 -0.86 -17.20 -39.01
N ASP A 468 -2.10 -17.30 -38.55
CA ASP A 468 -3.24 -17.76 -39.33
C ASP A 468 -4.22 -16.58 -39.45
N ILE A 469 -4.35 -16.02 -40.67
CA ILE A 469 -5.12 -14.80 -40.92
C ILE A 469 -6.33 -15.14 -41.75
N ALA A 470 -7.49 -14.66 -41.33
CA ALA A 470 -8.74 -14.67 -42.11
C ALA A 470 -9.43 -13.31 -41.99
N ILE A 471 -9.75 -12.69 -43.13
CA ILE A 471 -10.48 -11.44 -43.22
C ILE A 471 -11.68 -11.71 -44.12
N ASN A 472 -12.90 -11.63 -43.59
CA ASN A 472 -14.09 -11.92 -44.36
C ASN A 472 -14.43 -10.81 -45.37
N GLN A 473 -14.17 -9.56 -45.02
CA GLN A 473 -14.44 -8.40 -45.85
C GLN A 473 -13.30 -7.39 -45.76
N LEU A 474 -12.54 -7.22 -46.82
CA LEU A 474 -11.53 -6.17 -46.95
C LEU A 474 -12.10 -5.06 -47.82
N PHE A 475 -12.10 -3.83 -47.32
CA PHE A 475 -12.52 -2.64 -48.03
C PHE A 475 -11.33 -1.74 -48.33
N GLN A 476 -11.36 -1.06 -49.47
CA GLN A 476 -10.47 0.04 -49.85
C GLN A 476 -11.34 1.27 -50.11
N GLY A 477 -11.36 2.21 -49.15
CA GLY A 477 -12.39 3.25 -49.14
C GLY A 477 -13.80 2.64 -49.06
N PRO A 478 -14.73 3.01 -50.00
CA PRO A 478 -16.09 2.44 -50.03
C PRO A 478 -16.16 1.07 -50.71
N ASP A 479 -15.13 0.64 -51.42
CA ASP A 479 -15.16 -0.53 -52.29
C ASP A 479 -14.80 -1.80 -51.54
N LEU A 480 -15.60 -2.86 -51.74
CA LEU A 480 -15.27 -4.20 -51.26
C LEU A 480 -14.20 -4.83 -52.17
N VAL A 481 -13.00 -5.04 -51.67
CA VAL A 481 -11.90 -5.71 -52.37
C VAL A 481 -12.12 -7.21 -52.42
N GLY A 482 -12.47 -7.84 -51.28
CA GLY A 482 -12.72 -9.27 -51.22
C GLY A 482 -12.48 -9.85 -49.84
N ALA A 483 -12.43 -11.18 -49.75
CA ALA A 483 -12.04 -11.91 -48.56
C ALA A 483 -10.60 -12.41 -48.68
N TRP A 484 -9.85 -12.37 -47.58
CA TRP A 484 -8.45 -12.81 -47.54
C TRP A 484 -8.24 -13.89 -46.49
N SER A 485 -7.53 -14.95 -46.87
CA SER A 485 -7.01 -15.92 -45.92
C SER A 485 -5.60 -16.40 -46.29
N LEU A 486 -4.73 -16.52 -45.28
CA LEU A 486 -3.36 -16.99 -45.49
C LEU A 486 -2.78 -17.51 -44.20
N LYS A 487 -1.81 -18.42 -44.32
CA LYS A 487 -1.02 -18.92 -43.20
C LYS A 487 0.44 -18.51 -43.39
N ILE A 488 0.97 -17.75 -42.43
CA ILE A 488 2.35 -17.32 -42.38
C ILE A 488 3.13 -18.25 -41.45
N ARG A 489 4.26 -18.76 -41.93
CA ARG A 489 5.13 -19.66 -41.17
C ARG A 489 6.58 -19.20 -41.26
N PRO A 490 7.26 -18.98 -40.14
CA PRO A 490 8.70 -18.70 -40.12
C PRO A 490 9.49 -19.86 -40.73
N THR A 491 10.53 -19.53 -41.46
CA THR A 491 11.49 -20.46 -42.05
C THR A 491 12.91 -20.03 -41.70
N ALA A 492 13.90 -20.85 -41.98
CA ALA A 492 15.31 -20.48 -41.78
C ALA A 492 15.75 -19.26 -42.62
N LYS A 493 15.05 -18.98 -43.74
CA LYS A 493 15.39 -17.88 -44.67
C LYS A 493 14.50 -16.65 -44.54
N GLY A 494 13.37 -16.75 -43.82
CA GLY A 494 12.38 -15.69 -43.71
C GLY A 494 10.99 -16.26 -43.44
N LEU A 495 10.00 -15.99 -44.28
CA LEU A 495 8.61 -16.43 -44.17
C LEU A 495 8.15 -17.27 -45.34
N ALA A 496 7.31 -18.25 -45.08
CA ALA A 496 6.50 -18.94 -46.08
C ALA A 496 5.03 -18.53 -45.93
N PHE A 497 4.37 -18.20 -47.03
CA PHE A 497 2.95 -17.95 -47.11
C PHE A 497 2.26 -19.18 -47.69
N ASN A 498 1.46 -19.87 -46.91
CA ASN A 498 0.75 -21.08 -47.30
C ASN A 498 -0.76 -20.82 -47.33
N ASN A 499 -1.47 -21.59 -48.14
CA ASN A 499 -2.93 -21.51 -48.29
C ASN A 499 -3.39 -20.06 -48.58
N LEU A 500 -2.67 -19.38 -49.44
CA LEU A 500 -2.96 -18.01 -49.84
C LEU A 500 -4.22 -18.01 -50.69
N ASP A 501 -5.26 -17.30 -50.24
CA ASP A 501 -6.53 -17.12 -50.94
C ASP A 501 -6.98 -15.67 -50.76
N LEU A 502 -6.77 -14.84 -51.77
CA LEU A 502 -6.97 -13.39 -51.73
C LEU A 502 -7.99 -12.97 -52.78
N GLY A 503 -9.12 -12.47 -52.33
CA GLY A 503 -10.09 -11.78 -53.19
C GLY A 503 -9.58 -10.40 -53.54
N LEU A 504 -9.57 -10.06 -54.83
CA LEU A 504 -9.06 -8.80 -55.39
C LEU A 504 -10.06 -8.30 -56.44
N LYS A 505 -10.96 -7.38 -56.11
CA LYS A 505 -11.93 -6.74 -57.02
C LYS A 505 -12.18 -7.57 -58.30
N GLY A 506 -13.06 -8.57 -58.26
CA GLY A 506 -13.37 -9.42 -59.40
C GLY A 506 -12.37 -10.53 -59.73
N MET A 507 -11.23 -10.59 -59.07
CA MET A 507 -10.21 -11.66 -59.18
C MET A 507 -10.02 -12.41 -57.86
N GLN A 508 -9.48 -13.62 -57.98
CA GLN A 508 -9.07 -14.42 -56.83
C GLN A 508 -7.68 -15.01 -57.05
N LEU A 509 -6.79 -14.73 -56.13
CA LEU A 509 -5.43 -15.21 -56.14
C LEU A 509 -5.28 -16.36 -55.15
N LYS A 510 -4.93 -17.56 -55.62
CA LYS A 510 -4.72 -18.75 -54.78
C LYS A 510 -3.34 -19.34 -55.00
N GLY A 511 -2.64 -19.66 -53.91
CA GLY A 511 -1.32 -20.23 -54.04
C GLY A 511 -0.49 -20.27 -52.77
N ALA A 512 0.82 -20.13 -52.96
CA ALA A 512 1.81 -20.03 -51.90
C ALA A 512 2.89 -19.00 -52.30
N GLY A 513 3.58 -18.48 -51.32
CA GLY A 513 4.62 -17.49 -51.55
C GLY A 513 5.67 -17.52 -50.45
N GLY A 514 6.60 -16.61 -50.51
CA GLY A 514 7.60 -16.41 -49.48
C GLY A 514 8.15 -15.00 -49.50
N TRP A 515 8.66 -14.60 -48.37
CA TRP A 515 9.42 -13.37 -48.17
C TRP A 515 10.71 -13.73 -47.43
N GLU A 516 11.84 -13.60 -48.09
CA GLU A 516 13.14 -14.10 -47.65
C GLU A 516 14.19 -13.00 -47.72
N GLY A 517 15.18 -13.07 -46.84
CA GLY A 517 16.32 -12.15 -46.81
C GLY A 517 16.50 -11.46 -45.46
N ALA A 518 17.24 -10.37 -45.47
CA ALA A 518 17.48 -9.48 -44.34
C ALA A 518 16.84 -8.12 -44.58
N PRO A 519 16.65 -7.28 -43.52
CA PRO A 519 16.18 -5.90 -43.70
C PRO A 519 16.97 -5.16 -44.80
N GLY A 520 16.29 -4.46 -45.67
CA GLY A 520 16.87 -3.74 -46.79
C GLY A 520 17.40 -4.59 -47.97
N ALA A 521 17.38 -5.93 -47.83
CA ALA A 521 17.85 -6.87 -48.84
C ALA A 521 16.93 -8.11 -48.93
N SER A 522 15.65 -7.91 -48.80
CA SER A 522 14.64 -8.99 -48.89
C SER A 522 14.08 -9.16 -50.29
N SER A 523 13.59 -10.36 -50.60
CA SER A 523 12.91 -10.69 -51.82
C SER A 523 11.63 -11.49 -51.55
N SER A 524 10.62 -11.27 -52.40
CA SER A 524 9.35 -11.98 -52.32
C SER A 524 9.14 -12.79 -53.58
N TRP A 525 8.52 -13.94 -53.44
CA TRP A 525 8.11 -14.77 -54.55
C TRP A 525 6.68 -15.28 -54.34
N TYR A 526 5.97 -15.52 -55.43
CA TYR A 526 4.63 -16.09 -55.42
C TYR A 526 4.51 -17.17 -56.49
N ARG A 527 3.82 -18.27 -56.17
CA ARG A 527 3.45 -19.34 -57.09
C ARG A 527 1.98 -19.71 -56.86
N GLY A 528 1.16 -19.56 -57.87
CA GLY A 528 -0.26 -19.87 -57.74
C GLY A 528 -1.06 -19.62 -59.00
N ARG A 529 -2.37 -19.53 -58.81
CA ARG A 529 -3.36 -19.33 -59.88
C ARG A 529 -4.12 -18.03 -59.60
N LEU A 530 -4.35 -17.28 -60.66
CA LEU A 530 -5.19 -16.11 -60.68
C LEU A 530 -6.44 -16.44 -61.47
N ASP A 531 -7.60 -16.37 -60.85
CA ASP A 531 -8.91 -16.57 -61.48
C ASP A 531 -9.66 -15.23 -61.53
N GLY A 532 -10.11 -14.81 -62.72
CA GLY A 532 -10.94 -13.63 -62.96
C GLY A 532 -12.26 -14.02 -63.63
N LYS A 533 -13.37 -13.45 -63.18
CA LYS A 533 -14.69 -13.70 -63.76
C LYS A 533 -15.03 -12.76 -64.91
N ASN A 534 -14.48 -11.54 -64.88
CA ASN A 534 -14.75 -10.52 -65.90
C ASN A 534 -13.51 -9.63 -66.03
N ILE A 535 -13.01 -9.48 -67.27
CA ILE A 535 -11.83 -8.65 -67.51
C ILE A 535 -12.14 -7.16 -67.29
N ALA A 536 -13.38 -6.73 -67.46
CA ALA A 536 -13.78 -5.34 -67.23
C ALA A 536 -13.75 -4.95 -65.74
N ASP A 537 -13.83 -5.92 -64.84
CA ASP A 537 -13.73 -5.67 -63.37
C ASP A 537 -12.26 -5.65 -62.89
N VAL A 538 -11.33 -6.00 -63.80
CA VAL A 538 -9.88 -6.13 -63.51
C VAL A 538 -9.09 -4.92 -64.04
N LEU A 539 -9.60 -4.27 -65.05
CA LEU A 539 -9.06 -3.05 -65.71
C LEU A 539 -9.71 -1.80 -65.11
#